data_2af91bfc675bc4af577181bc53e3920f
#
_entry.id   2af91bfc675bc4af577181bc53e3920f
#
_cell.length_a   1.000
_cell.length_b   1.000
_cell.length_c   1.000
_cell.angle_alpha   90.00
_cell.angle_beta   90.00
_cell.angle_gamma   90.00
#
_symmetry.space_group_name_H-M   'P 1'
#
loop_
_entity.id
_entity.type
_entity.pdbx_description
1 polymer ?
#
loop_
_entity_poly.entity_id
_entity_poly.type
_entity_poly.pdbx_seq_one_letter_code
_entity_poly.pdbx_strand_id
1 'polypeptide(L)'
;MAAHKTTTGDFQVATELTSTEQSKALCDGKIDAYGYTVGVPNAGVAIATDGCGAKIIDLNSGVEKGLVEKFPYYAFATIPKGTYKTSTQDVTTFGVMATFVSSADVDEDLVYEVVRAVFENLDDFRQQHPAFRNLDPKRMIKDGL
;
A
#
# COMPACT_ATOMS: atom_id res chain seq x y z
N MET A 1 10.76 5.91 10.14
CA MET A 1 12.05 6.39 10.68
C MET A 1 11.98 6.65 12.19
N ALA A 2 11.16 7.55 12.69
CA ALA A 2 11.13 7.84 14.14
C ALA A 2 10.91 6.60 15.04
N ALA A 3 10.03 5.69 14.68
CA ALA A 3 9.79 4.45 15.42
C ALA A 3 11.02 3.53 15.49
N HIS A 4 11.90 3.57 14.49
CA HIS A 4 13.20 2.89 14.47
C HIS A 4 14.33 3.72 15.07
N LYS A 5 14.02 4.87 15.68
CA LYS A 5 14.99 5.81 16.27
C LYS A 5 16.04 6.31 15.24
N THR A 6 15.64 6.40 13.97
CA THR A 6 16.46 6.90 12.88
C THR A 6 15.90 8.23 12.36
N THR A 7 16.81 9.07 11.87
CA THR A 7 16.54 10.37 11.25
C THR A 7 17.11 10.40 9.84
N THR A 8 16.81 11.43 9.07
CA THR A 8 17.42 11.63 7.74
C THR A 8 18.93 11.82 7.79
N GLY A 9 19.46 12.34 8.91
CA GLY A 9 20.90 12.52 9.12
C GLY A 9 21.70 11.24 9.33
N ASP A 10 21.02 10.10 9.55
CA ASP A 10 21.69 8.79 9.71
C ASP A 10 21.99 8.12 8.36
N PHE A 11 21.54 8.70 7.24
CA PHE A 11 21.75 8.20 5.89
C PHE A 11 22.77 9.07 5.15
N GLN A 12 23.61 8.46 4.34
CA GLN A 12 24.57 9.16 3.49
C GLN A 12 23.83 10.04 2.45
N VAL A 13 22.74 9.53 1.92
CA VAL A 13 21.84 10.24 1.00
C VAL A 13 20.40 10.06 1.49
N ALA A 14 19.71 11.16 1.74
CA ALA A 14 18.28 11.19 1.98
C ALA A 14 17.67 12.26 1.07
N THR A 15 16.78 11.86 0.17
CA THR A 15 16.18 12.74 -0.83
C THR A 15 14.70 12.44 -1.00
N GLU A 16 13.96 13.47 -1.38
CA GLU A 16 12.55 13.36 -1.74
C GLU A 16 12.45 13.31 -3.28
N LEU A 17 12.06 12.16 -3.79
CA LEU A 17 11.91 11.90 -5.22
C LEU A 17 10.44 11.67 -5.56
N THR A 18 10.05 12.03 -6.77
CA THR A 18 8.74 11.66 -7.30
C THR A 18 8.62 10.15 -7.50
N SER A 19 7.40 9.66 -7.62
CA SER A 19 7.11 8.24 -7.83
C SER A 19 7.82 7.63 -9.05
N THR A 20 8.06 8.42 -10.08
CA THR A 20 8.78 7.97 -11.29
C THR A 20 10.29 7.99 -11.09
N GLU A 21 10.80 9.00 -10.39
CA GLU A 21 12.24 9.19 -10.19
C GLU A 21 12.83 8.18 -9.22
N GLN A 22 12.09 7.80 -8.15
CA GLN A 22 12.60 6.89 -7.12
C GLN A 22 12.96 5.52 -7.67
N SER A 23 12.11 4.93 -8.52
CA SER A 23 12.37 3.61 -9.14
C SER A 23 13.57 3.67 -10.08
N LYS A 24 13.68 4.75 -10.86
CA LYS A 24 14.84 4.96 -11.73
C LYS A 24 16.12 5.18 -10.91
N ALA A 25 16.08 5.99 -9.87
CA ALA A 25 17.24 6.26 -9.01
C ALA A 25 17.77 4.99 -8.34
N LEU A 26 16.86 4.07 -7.91
CA LEU A 26 17.24 2.77 -7.38
C LEU A 26 17.92 1.91 -8.45
N CYS A 27 17.35 1.82 -9.64
CA CYS A 27 17.94 1.05 -10.73
C CYS A 27 19.27 1.62 -11.24
N ASP A 28 19.44 2.93 -11.16
CA ASP A 28 20.70 3.61 -11.50
C ASP A 28 21.76 3.53 -10.37
N GLY A 29 21.45 2.90 -9.23
CA GLY A 29 22.34 2.81 -8.07
C GLY A 29 22.60 4.14 -7.35
N LYS A 30 21.71 5.13 -7.52
CA LYS A 30 21.84 6.44 -6.84
C LYS A 30 21.29 6.43 -5.41
N ILE A 31 20.40 5.48 -5.14
CA ILE A 31 19.85 5.19 -3.82
C ILE A 31 19.81 3.68 -3.63
N ASP A 32 19.89 3.22 -2.39
CA ASP A 32 19.88 1.79 -2.04
C ASP A 32 18.47 1.28 -1.72
N ALA A 33 17.59 2.17 -1.29
CA ALA A 33 16.20 1.84 -0.94
C ALA A 33 15.29 3.07 -1.05
N TYR A 34 14.00 2.85 -1.16
CA TYR A 34 12.99 3.89 -1.01
C TYR A 34 11.74 3.35 -0.31
N GLY A 35 10.99 4.22 0.37
CA GLY A 35 9.67 3.94 0.91
C GLY A 35 8.60 4.53 0.00
N TYR A 36 7.54 3.76 -0.29
CA TYR A 36 6.47 4.20 -1.16
C TYR A 36 5.11 3.72 -0.67
N THR A 37 4.21 4.65 -0.40
CA THR A 37 2.82 4.34 -0.02
C THR A 37 1.95 4.42 -1.27
N VAL A 38 1.50 3.27 -1.74
CA VAL A 38 0.77 3.16 -3.01
C VAL A 38 -0.08 1.87 -3.03
N GLY A 39 -1.12 1.85 -3.86
CA GLY A 39 -1.89 0.64 -4.12
C GLY A 39 -1.08 -0.47 -4.81
N VAL A 40 -1.39 -1.71 -4.51
CA VAL A 40 -0.71 -2.90 -5.06
C VAL A 40 -1.69 -3.68 -5.95
N PRO A 41 -1.27 -4.07 -7.19
CA PRO A 41 0.00 -3.81 -7.85
C PRO A 41 0.16 -2.37 -8.36
N ASN A 42 1.42 -1.90 -8.47
CA ASN A 42 1.75 -0.58 -8.99
C ASN A 42 2.84 -0.63 -10.06
N ALA A 43 2.64 0.12 -11.14
CA ALA A 43 3.58 0.13 -12.27
C ALA A 43 4.96 0.71 -11.92
N GLY A 44 5.02 1.75 -11.05
CA GLY A 44 6.27 2.31 -10.59
C GLY A 44 7.11 1.30 -9.79
N VAL A 45 6.46 0.50 -8.93
CA VAL A 45 7.13 -0.59 -8.21
C VAL A 45 7.60 -1.68 -9.17
N ALA A 46 6.79 -2.02 -10.20
CA ALA A 46 7.17 -3.00 -11.22
C ALA A 46 8.41 -2.56 -12.01
N ILE A 47 8.62 -1.27 -12.26
CA ILE A 47 9.84 -0.77 -12.90
C ILE A 47 11.09 -1.20 -12.10
N ALA A 48 11.06 -1.07 -10.78
CA ALA A 48 12.20 -1.46 -9.95
C ALA A 48 12.32 -2.98 -9.79
N THR A 49 11.23 -3.67 -9.49
CA THR A 49 11.24 -5.12 -9.23
C THR A 49 11.51 -5.93 -10.49
N ASP A 50 10.84 -5.62 -11.58
CA ASP A 50 10.89 -6.38 -12.84
C ASP A 50 12.02 -5.90 -13.75
N GLY A 51 12.37 -4.60 -13.66
CA GLY A 51 13.38 -3.96 -14.49
C GLY A 51 14.81 -4.14 -13.96
N CYS A 52 15.05 -3.96 -12.68
CA CYS A 52 16.40 -4.05 -12.10
C CYS A 52 16.51 -5.02 -10.90
N GLY A 53 15.51 -5.85 -10.67
CA GLY A 53 15.59 -6.91 -9.68
C GLY A 53 15.47 -6.44 -8.22
N ALA A 54 14.92 -5.25 -7.97
CA ALA A 54 14.68 -4.76 -6.63
C ALA A 54 13.78 -5.71 -5.84
N LYS A 55 13.99 -5.80 -4.54
CA LYS A 55 13.21 -6.66 -3.64
C LYS A 55 12.37 -5.81 -2.70
N ILE A 56 11.13 -6.22 -2.52
CA ILE A 56 10.27 -5.66 -1.47
C ILE A 56 10.63 -6.35 -0.15
N ILE A 57 10.78 -5.56 0.90
CA ILE A 57 11.21 -6.03 2.22
C ILE A 57 9.99 -6.18 3.13
N ASP A 58 9.95 -7.27 3.91
CA ASP A 58 8.95 -7.47 4.94
C ASP A 58 9.03 -6.38 6.03
N LEU A 59 7.87 -5.80 6.35
CA LEU A 59 7.70 -4.78 7.38
C LEU A 59 6.73 -5.30 8.46
N ASN A 60 7.16 -6.32 9.20
CA ASN A 60 6.35 -7.01 10.20
C ASN A 60 7.07 -7.20 11.55
N SER A 61 8.10 -6.39 11.81
CA SER A 61 8.83 -6.43 13.08
C SER A 61 7.97 -5.94 14.26
N GLY A 62 8.52 -6.04 15.47
CA GLY A 62 7.85 -5.51 16.66
C GLY A 62 7.57 -4.01 16.60
N VAL A 63 8.37 -3.27 15.83
CA VAL A 63 8.19 -1.82 15.65
C VAL A 63 6.95 -1.53 14.83
N GLU A 64 6.76 -2.19 13.68
CA GLU A 64 5.59 -2.01 12.83
C GLU A 64 4.32 -2.52 13.52
N LYS A 65 4.40 -3.63 14.27
CA LYS A 65 3.28 -4.11 15.11
C LYS A 65 2.85 -3.05 16.11
N GLY A 66 3.78 -2.45 16.83
CA GLY A 66 3.49 -1.36 17.76
C GLY A 66 2.89 -0.12 17.09
N LEU A 67 3.26 0.19 15.85
CA LEU A 67 2.64 1.28 15.08
C LEU A 67 1.20 0.97 14.71
N VAL A 68 0.94 -0.23 14.19
CA VAL A 68 -0.42 -0.67 13.81
C VAL A 68 -1.34 -0.77 15.03
N GLU A 69 -0.84 -1.24 16.17
CA GLU A 69 -1.61 -1.28 17.42
C GLU A 69 -1.93 0.11 17.97
N LYS A 70 -1.00 1.06 17.81
CA LYS A 70 -1.13 2.42 18.36
C LYS A 70 -2.00 3.32 17.49
N PHE A 71 -1.99 3.13 16.17
CA PHE A 71 -2.64 4.03 15.23
C PHE A 71 -3.68 3.28 14.40
N PRO A 72 -4.99 3.50 14.63
CA PRO A 72 -6.07 2.73 14.02
C PRO A 72 -6.17 2.87 12.50
N TYR A 73 -5.59 3.93 11.93
CA TYR A 73 -5.54 4.13 10.47
C TYR A 73 -4.46 3.29 9.78
N TYR A 74 -3.56 2.62 10.53
CA TYR A 74 -2.64 1.65 9.95
C TYR A 74 -3.23 0.25 9.97
N ALA A 75 -2.96 -0.52 8.94
CA ALA A 75 -3.30 -1.93 8.84
C ALA A 75 -2.14 -2.71 8.20
N PHE A 76 -1.99 -3.98 8.59
CA PHE A 76 -1.13 -4.89 7.86
C PHE A 76 -1.79 -5.31 6.55
N ALA A 77 -0.97 -5.44 5.52
CA ALA A 77 -1.37 -5.93 4.22
C ALA A 77 -0.34 -6.95 3.71
N THR A 78 -0.80 -7.84 2.86
CA THR A 78 0.07 -8.82 2.19
C THR A 78 0.16 -8.48 0.71
N ILE A 79 1.38 -8.41 0.20
CA ILE A 79 1.68 -8.41 -1.23
C ILE A 79 1.83 -9.87 -1.63
N PRO A 80 0.89 -10.45 -2.40
CA PRO A 80 0.93 -11.87 -2.72
C PRO A 80 2.15 -12.24 -3.55
N LYS A 81 2.64 -13.46 -3.35
CA LYS A 81 3.61 -14.10 -4.24
C LYS A 81 3.18 -13.96 -5.70
N GLY A 82 4.13 -13.61 -6.56
CA GLY A 82 3.89 -13.46 -8.00
C GLY A 82 3.26 -12.12 -8.41
N THR A 83 2.99 -11.21 -7.47
CA THR A 83 2.53 -9.85 -7.80
C THR A 83 3.55 -9.11 -8.66
N TYR A 84 4.83 -9.25 -8.34
CA TYR A 84 5.95 -8.74 -9.12
C TYR A 84 6.95 -9.88 -9.39
N LYS A 85 7.82 -9.73 -10.37
CA LYS A 85 8.82 -10.74 -10.77
C LYS A 85 9.68 -11.22 -9.60
N THR A 86 10.05 -10.30 -8.71
CA THR A 86 10.88 -10.61 -7.53
C THR A 86 10.10 -11.08 -6.31
N SER A 87 8.74 -11.05 -6.36
CA SER A 87 7.88 -11.54 -5.28
C SER A 87 7.79 -13.08 -5.31
N THR A 88 8.86 -13.75 -4.87
CA THR A 88 8.94 -15.23 -4.83
C THR A 88 8.18 -15.86 -3.66
N GLN A 89 7.77 -15.05 -2.70
CA GLN A 89 6.95 -15.40 -1.54
C GLN A 89 5.98 -14.24 -1.23
N ASP A 90 5.03 -14.48 -0.35
CA ASP A 90 4.20 -13.41 0.19
C ASP A 90 5.06 -12.44 1.00
N VAL A 91 4.82 -11.15 0.87
CA VAL A 91 5.54 -10.11 1.61
C VAL A 91 4.53 -9.37 2.49
N THR A 92 4.80 -9.34 3.79
CA THR A 92 3.99 -8.57 4.73
C THR A 92 4.47 -7.12 4.76
N THR A 93 3.54 -6.19 4.63
CA THR A 93 3.78 -4.76 4.76
C THR A 93 2.69 -4.13 5.62
N PHE A 94 2.82 -2.85 5.93
CA PHE A 94 1.76 -2.07 6.56
C PHE A 94 1.57 -0.75 5.81
N GLY A 95 0.41 -0.16 5.97
CA GLY A 95 0.10 1.11 5.33
C GLY A 95 -1.26 1.65 5.78
N VAL A 96 -1.79 2.58 5.04
CA VAL A 96 -3.14 3.12 5.21
C VAL A 96 -4.08 2.46 4.20
N MET A 97 -5.33 2.28 4.60
CA MET A 97 -6.34 1.79 3.68
C MET A 97 -6.88 2.95 2.83
N ALA A 98 -7.19 2.67 1.58
CA ALA A 98 -7.95 3.61 0.76
C ALA A 98 -9.41 3.58 1.23
N THR A 99 -9.95 4.75 1.57
CA THR A 99 -11.29 4.88 2.12
C THR A 99 -12.15 5.71 1.17
N PHE A 100 -13.35 5.21 0.87
CA PHE A 100 -14.37 6.01 0.21
C PHE A 100 -14.99 6.98 1.23
N VAL A 101 -15.03 8.25 0.90
CA VAL A 101 -15.60 9.30 1.76
C VAL A 101 -16.68 10.09 1.02
N SER A 102 -17.67 10.58 1.76
CA SER A 102 -18.70 11.46 1.27
C SER A 102 -18.80 12.69 2.17
N SER A 103 -19.38 13.80 1.66
CA SER A 103 -19.75 14.93 2.50
C SER A 103 -20.95 14.57 3.39
N ALA A 104 -21.00 15.14 4.60
CA ALA A 104 -22.15 15.01 5.49
C ALA A 104 -23.43 15.66 4.92
N ASP A 105 -23.29 16.52 3.92
CA ASP A 105 -24.42 17.21 3.25
C ASP A 105 -25.05 16.38 2.12
N VAL A 106 -24.42 15.23 1.77
CA VAL A 106 -24.97 14.32 0.74
C VAL A 106 -26.11 13.51 1.35
N ASP A 107 -27.18 13.38 0.59
CA ASP A 107 -28.36 12.61 0.98
C ASP A 107 -27.99 11.17 1.36
N GLU A 108 -28.52 10.70 2.49
CA GLU A 108 -28.23 9.39 3.06
C GLU A 108 -28.64 8.25 2.11
N ASP A 109 -29.78 8.38 1.45
CA ASP A 109 -30.27 7.37 0.51
C ASP A 109 -29.31 7.22 -0.69
N LEU A 110 -28.76 8.35 -1.16
CA LEU A 110 -27.77 8.30 -2.24
C LEU A 110 -26.48 7.60 -1.82
N VAL A 111 -25.96 7.89 -0.63
CA VAL A 111 -24.76 7.21 -0.08
C VAL A 111 -25.05 5.72 0.10
N TYR A 112 -26.22 5.38 0.64
CA TYR A 112 -26.65 4.00 0.80
C TYR A 112 -26.70 3.25 -0.54
N GLU A 113 -27.28 3.82 -1.58
CA GLU A 113 -27.38 3.21 -2.90
C GLU A 113 -26.00 2.97 -3.54
N VAL A 114 -25.05 3.93 -3.37
CA VAL A 114 -23.67 3.77 -3.87
C VAL A 114 -22.97 2.62 -3.15
N VAL A 115 -23.05 2.58 -1.82
CA VAL A 115 -22.44 1.52 -1.01
C VAL A 115 -23.07 0.16 -1.34
N ARG A 116 -24.40 0.11 -1.41
CA ARG A 116 -25.16 -1.09 -1.77
C ARG A 116 -24.74 -1.64 -3.14
N ALA A 117 -24.63 -0.77 -4.14
CA ALA A 117 -24.23 -1.16 -5.48
C ALA A 117 -22.84 -1.85 -5.50
N VAL A 118 -21.89 -1.37 -4.70
CA VAL A 118 -20.56 -1.99 -4.59
C VAL A 118 -20.64 -3.36 -3.92
N PHE A 119 -21.36 -3.47 -2.80
CA PHE A 119 -21.42 -4.72 -2.03
C PHE A 119 -22.26 -5.80 -2.71
N GLU A 120 -23.35 -5.44 -3.39
CA GLU A 120 -24.17 -6.39 -4.13
C GLU A 120 -23.51 -6.88 -5.43
N ASN A 121 -22.56 -6.10 -6.00
CA ASN A 121 -21.84 -6.44 -7.22
C ASN A 121 -20.33 -6.58 -6.99
N LEU A 122 -19.94 -7.09 -5.84
CA LEU A 122 -18.54 -7.10 -5.41
C LEU A 122 -17.61 -7.87 -6.37
N ASP A 123 -18.10 -8.95 -6.98
CA ASP A 123 -17.29 -9.73 -7.91
C ASP A 123 -17.02 -8.97 -9.22
N ASP A 124 -17.98 -8.23 -9.72
CA ASP A 124 -17.79 -7.34 -10.87
C ASP A 124 -16.88 -6.15 -10.49
N PHE A 125 -17.06 -5.60 -9.29
CA PHE A 125 -16.22 -4.52 -8.77
C PHE A 125 -14.76 -4.94 -8.65
N ARG A 126 -14.48 -6.17 -8.19
CA ARG A 126 -13.13 -6.74 -8.12
C ARG A 126 -12.44 -6.82 -9.48
N GLN A 127 -13.19 -6.92 -10.57
CA GLN A 127 -12.65 -7.00 -11.92
C GLN A 127 -12.26 -5.62 -12.50
N GLN A 128 -12.78 -4.52 -11.94
CA GLN A 128 -12.54 -3.17 -12.46
C GLN A 128 -11.09 -2.72 -12.32
N HIS A 129 -10.37 -3.23 -11.29
CA HIS A 129 -8.97 -2.88 -11.10
C HIS A 129 -8.20 -4.01 -10.40
N PRO A 130 -6.94 -4.29 -10.76
CA PRO A 130 -6.13 -5.34 -10.12
C PRO A 130 -6.01 -5.21 -8.59
N ALA A 131 -5.97 -3.99 -8.05
CA ALA A 131 -5.93 -3.75 -6.60
C ALA A 131 -7.21 -4.20 -5.87
N PHE A 132 -8.34 -4.32 -6.58
CA PHE A 132 -9.63 -4.71 -5.99
C PHE A 132 -9.81 -6.22 -5.87
N ARG A 133 -8.96 -7.03 -6.49
CA ARG A 133 -9.09 -8.50 -6.52
C ARG A 133 -9.16 -9.15 -5.15
N ASN A 134 -8.49 -8.55 -4.17
CA ASN A 134 -8.39 -9.08 -2.81
C ASN A 134 -9.32 -8.36 -1.81
N LEU A 135 -10.32 -7.61 -2.28
CA LEU A 135 -11.29 -6.96 -1.40
C LEU A 135 -12.08 -8.01 -0.60
N ASP A 136 -12.08 -7.86 0.71
CA ASP A 136 -12.88 -8.65 1.63
C ASP A 136 -13.97 -7.75 2.24
N PRO A 137 -15.27 -8.02 2.00
CA PRO A 137 -16.36 -7.17 2.48
C PRO A 137 -16.36 -7.03 4.01
N LYS A 138 -15.89 -8.03 4.76
CA LYS A 138 -15.80 -7.96 6.22
C LYS A 138 -14.69 -7.04 6.69
N ARG A 139 -13.64 -6.88 5.89
CA ARG A 139 -12.53 -5.96 6.17
C ARG A 139 -12.83 -4.55 5.71
N MET A 140 -13.53 -4.39 4.59
CA MET A 140 -13.88 -3.08 4.01
C MET A 140 -14.65 -2.18 4.97
N ILE A 141 -15.35 -2.74 5.96
CA ILE A 141 -16.13 -2.01 6.98
C ILE A 141 -15.42 -1.91 8.34
N LYS A 142 -14.15 -2.25 8.41
CA LYS A 142 -13.38 -2.27 9.68
C LYS A 142 -12.00 -1.68 9.56
N ASP A 143 -11.26 -2.04 8.50
CA ASP A 143 -9.85 -1.72 8.39
C ASP A 143 -9.68 -0.26 7.96
N GLY A 144 -8.96 0.52 8.76
CA GLY A 144 -8.64 1.91 8.45
C GLY A 144 -9.79 2.92 8.65
N LEU A 145 -10.81 2.54 9.41
CA LEU A 145 -11.93 3.43 9.80
C LEU A 145 -11.79 3.91 11.23
#